data_83b2924a6debb517acc66609e10c6107
#
_entry.id   83b2924a6debb517acc66609e10c6107
#
_cell.length_a   1.000
_cell.length_b   1.000
_cell.length_c   1.000
_cell.angle_alpha   90.00
_cell.angle_beta   90.00
_cell.angle_gamma   90.00
#
_symmetry.space_group_name_H-M   'P 1'
#
loop_
_entity.id
_entity.type
_entity.pdbx_description
1 polymer ?
#
loop_
_entity_poly.entity_id
_entity_poly.type
_entity_poly.pdbx_seq_one_letter_code
_entity_poly.pdbx_strand_id
1 'polypeptide(L)'
;MEQCEENSQENDDVIIEKEISKLIEEQRLFTESIYACLPVDIEIYDAHGVLRSINDHALRMYGVDDRTSVVNIVNLYKSPFVDSELLARIQSGEDISLEFEYDFDRVNKDAYYSSYNKDTMIYGVKVIPIWSRKKHLIGHILLANDMTSVKEVEFRT
;
A
#
# COMPACT_ATOMS: atom_id res chain seq x y z
N MET A 1 3.41 -5.91 55.09
CA MET A 1 2.91 -7.04 54.28
C MET A 1 2.17 -6.55 53.03
N GLU A 2 1.29 -5.61 53.12
CA GLU A 2 0.56 -5.08 51.96
C GLU A 2 1.46 -4.39 50.94
N GLN A 3 2.52 -3.69 51.35
CA GLN A 3 3.45 -3.00 50.38
C GLN A 3 4.33 -3.94 49.59
N CYS A 4 4.62 -5.19 50.07
CA CYS A 4 5.41 -6.16 49.32
C CYS A 4 4.59 -6.85 48.23
N GLU A 5 3.29 -7.02 48.42
CA GLU A 5 2.38 -7.61 47.43
C GLU A 5 2.09 -6.62 46.29
N GLU A 6 1.90 -5.34 46.58
CA GLU A 6 1.71 -4.30 45.58
C GLU A 6 2.95 -4.12 44.68
N ASN A 7 4.17 -4.13 45.25
CA ASN A 7 5.42 -4.04 44.49
C ASN A 7 5.65 -5.27 43.60
N SER A 8 5.25 -6.45 44.05
CA SER A 8 5.34 -7.69 43.27
C SER A 8 4.39 -7.66 42.07
N GLN A 9 3.16 -7.17 42.26
CA GLN A 9 2.16 -7.09 41.22
C GLN A 9 2.54 -6.04 40.15
N GLU A 10 3.06 -4.86 40.53
CA GLU A 10 3.57 -3.86 39.60
C GLU A 10 4.74 -4.37 38.77
N ASN A 11 5.66 -5.16 39.36
CA ASN A 11 6.77 -5.77 38.64
C ASN A 11 6.29 -6.82 37.63
N ASP A 12 5.31 -7.63 37.98
CA ASP A 12 4.71 -8.62 37.10
C ASP A 12 3.99 -7.96 35.92
N ASP A 13 3.24 -6.90 36.16
CA ASP A 13 2.54 -6.12 35.12
C ASP A 13 3.53 -5.46 34.14
N VAL A 14 4.66 -4.92 34.64
CA VAL A 14 5.71 -4.33 33.81
C VAL A 14 6.39 -5.38 32.93
N ILE A 15 6.63 -6.59 33.46
CA ILE A 15 7.22 -7.72 32.70
C ILE A 15 6.27 -8.15 31.59
N ILE A 16 4.98 -8.28 31.87
CA ILE A 16 3.94 -8.64 30.89
C ILE A 16 3.87 -7.60 29.79
N GLU A 17 3.86 -6.30 30.13
CA GLU A 17 3.85 -5.21 29.15
C GLU A 17 5.09 -5.25 28.24
N LYS A 18 6.26 -5.52 28.78
CA LYS A 18 7.51 -5.65 28.00
C LYS A 18 7.47 -6.84 27.06
N GLU A 19 6.93 -7.98 27.49
CA GLU A 19 6.79 -9.17 26.65
C GLU A 19 5.80 -8.94 25.53
N ILE A 20 4.66 -8.31 25.80
CA ILE A 20 3.66 -7.95 24.80
C ILE A 20 4.28 -6.99 23.77
N SER A 21 4.99 -5.94 24.22
CA SER A 21 5.66 -4.99 23.34
C SER A 21 6.69 -5.67 22.44
N LYS A 22 7.44 -6.62 22.98
CA LYS A 22 8.42 -7.43 22.23
C LYS A 22 7.74 -8.26 21.15
N LEU A 23 6.65 -8.95 21.47
CA LEU A 23 5.89 -9.76 20.52
C LEU A 23 5.28 -8.92 19.40
N ILE A 24 4.73 -7.77 19.72
CA ILE A 24 4.21 -6.81 18.74
C ILE A 24 5.32 -6.36 17.79
N GLU A 25 6.49 -6.01 18.32
CA GLU A 25 7.64 -5.56 17.52
C GLU A 25 8.17 -6.69 16.62
N GLU A 26 8.29 -7.91 17.13
CA GLU A 26 8.70 -9.08 16.35
C GLU A 26 7.70 -9.36 15.21
N GLN A 27 6.39 -9.27 15.48
CA GLN A 27 5.34 -9.44 14.49
C GLN A 27 5.39 -8.34 13.43
N ARG A 28 5.63 -7.11 13.83
CA ARG A 28 5.78 -5.97 12.93
C ARG A 28 6.98 -6.16 11.99
N LEU A 29 8.14 -6.53 12.53
CA LEU A 29 9.35 -6.78 11.75
C LEU A 29 9.18 -7.95 10.77
N PHE A 30 8.52 -9.01 11.21
CA PHE A 30 8.22 -10.16 10.35
C PHE A 30 7.32 -9.77 9.18
N THR A 31 6.25 -9.05 9.46
CA THR A 31 5.30 -8.57 8.45
C THR A 31 5.98 -7.62 7.46
N GLU A 32 6.78 -6.67 7.94
CA GLU A 32 7.55 -5.76 7.09
C GLU A 32 8.54 -6.49 6.20
N SER A 33 9.21 -7.52 6.74
CA SER A 33 10.16 -8.33 5.98
C SER A 33 9.49 -9.08 4.83
N ILE A 34 8.33 -9.69 5.07
CA ILE A 34 7.54 -10.36 4.04
C ILE A 34 7.10 -9.34 2.99
N TYR A 35 6.55 -8.21 3.42
CA TYR A 35 6.06 -7.13 2.58
C TYR A 35 7.17 -6.59 1.66
N ALA A 36 8.37 -6.40 2.18
CA ALA A 36 9.51 -5.93 1.41
C ALA A 36 10.04 -6.95 0.41
N CYS A 37 9.91 -8.26 0.69
CA CYS A 37 10.43 -9.33 -0.16
C CYS A 37 9.49 -9.76 -1.28
N LEU A 38 8.21 -9.39 -1.25
CA LEU A 38 7.24 -9.79 -2.26
C LEU A 38 7.56 -9.16 -3.62
N PRO A 39 7.61 -9.96 -4.71
CA PRO A 39 7.91 -9.46 -6.06
C PRO A 39 6.66 -8.88 -6.74
N VAL A 40 5.85 -8.19 -6.00
CA VAL A 40 4.60 -7.55 -6.44
C VAL A 40 4.49 -6.19 -5.79
N ASP A 41 3.92 -5.24 -6.50
CA ASP A 41 3.69 -3.91 -5.96
C ASP A 41 2.50 -3.92 -5.02
N ILE A 42 2.71 -3.43 -3.81
CA ILE A 42 1.67 -3.33 -2.80
C ILE A 42 1.61 -1.91 -2.27
N GLU A 43 0.43 -1.33 -2.33
CA GLU A 43 0.13 0.00 -1.82
C GLU A 43 -1.10 -0.08 -0.94
N ILE A 44 -1.08 0.63 0.17
CA ILE A 44 -2.21 0.71 1.10
C ILE A 44 -2.65 2.16 1.20
N TYR A 45 -3.94 2.37 0.94
CA TYR A 45 -4.58 3.68 0.98
C TYR A 45 -5.63 3.72 2.09
N ASP A 46 -5.82 4.89 2.70
CA ASP A 46 -6.86 5.08 3.70
C ASP A 46 -8.24 5.36 3.05
N ALA A 47 -9.25 5.61 3.88
CA ALA A 47 -10.61 5.86 3.42
C ALA A 47 -10.76 7.16 2.62
N HIS A 48 -9.79 8.06 2.70
CA HIS A 48 -9.76 9.31 1.93
C HIS A 48 -8.93 9.20 0.64
N GLY A 49 -8.41 7.99 0.37
CA GLY A 49 -7.58 7.72 -0.80
C GLY A 49 -6.11 8.09 -0.64
N VAL A 50 -5.68 8.47 0.54
CA VAL A 50 -4.28 8.85 0.80
C VAL A 50 -3.40 7.62 0.97
N LEU A 51 -2.27 7.60 0.27
CA LEU A 51 -1.27 6.52 0.37
C LEU A 51 -0.66 6.50 1.77
N ARG A 52 -0.78 5.37 2.44
CA ARG A 52 -0.26 5.17 3.79
C ARG A 52 0.95 4.25 3.83
N SER A 53 1.03 3.30 2.91
CA SER A 53 2.13 2.34 2.87
C SER A 53 2.38 1.91 1.43
N ILE A 54 3.65 1.69 1.11
CA ILE A 54 4.09 1.26 -0.21
C ILE A 54 5.37 0.42 -0.03
N ASN A 55 5.47 -0.71 -0.73
CA ASN A 55 6.67 -1.54 -0.65
C ASN A 55 7.76 -1.05 -1.60
N ASP A 56 8.99 -1.51 -1.40
CA ASP A 56 10.15 -1.10 -2.20
C ASP A 56 10.03 -1.50 -3.66
N HIS A 57 9.40 -2.64 -3.94
CA HIS A 57 9.16 -3.09 -5.30
C HIS A 57 8.30 -2.08 -6.08
N ALA A 58 7.24 -1.58 -5.44
CA ALA A 58 6.38 -0.55 -6.02
C ALA A 58 7.12 0.77 -6.26
N LEU A 59 7.94 1.20 -5.29
CA LEU A 59 8.74 2.42 -5.45
C LEU A 59 9.64 2.36 -6.68
N ARG A 60 10.31 1.23 -6.89
CA ARG A 60 11.17 1.01 -8.06
C ARG A 60 10.36 0.99 -9.36
N MET A 61 9.22 0.32 -9.37
CA MET A 61 8.35 0.27 -10.55
C MET A 61 7.85 1.67 -10.94
N TYR A 62 7.44 2.46 -9.96
CA TYR A 62 6.95 3.83 -10.20
C TYR A 62 8.05 4.85 -10.47
N GLY A 63 9.31 4.47 -10.29
CA GLY A 63 10.44 5.39 -10.48
C GLY A 63 10.54 6.45 -9.42
N VAL A 64 10.38 6.06 -8.14
CA VAL A 64 10.43 6.96 -6.99
C VAL A 64 11.60 6.57 -6.10
N ASP A 65 12.52 7.51 -5.88
CA ASP A 65 13.70 7.28 -5.02
C ASP A 65 13.40 7.47 -3.54
N ASP A 66 12.52 8.40 -3.22
CA ASP A 66 12.24 8.82 -1.84
C ASP A 66 10.80 8.49 -1.46
N ARG A 67 10.65 7.51 -0.58
CA ARG A 67 9.36 7.09 -0.03
C ARG A 67 8.58 8.24 0.59
N THR A 68 9.25 9.18 1.23
CA THR A 68 8.61 10.32 1.90
C THR A 68 7.96 11.29 0.91
N SER A 69 8.35 11.24 -0.36
CA SER A 69 7.73 12.08 -1.41
C SER A 69 6.35 11.61 -1.83
N VAL A 70 5.97 10.38 -1.48
CA VAL A 70 4.68 9.78 -1.89
C VAL A 70 3.79 9.38 -0.72
N VAL A 71 4.35 8.85 0.36
CA VAL A 71 3.57 8.44 1.54
C VAL A 71 2.96 9.66 2.23
N ASN A 72 1.68 9.59 2.53
CA ASN A 72 0.84 10.68 3.07
C ASN A 72 0.64 11.86 2.12
N ILE A 73 1.05 11.74 0.86
CA ILE A 73 0.98 12.80 -0.15
C ILE A 73 0.14 12.36 -1.35
N VAL A 74 0.46 11.21 -1.95
CA VAL A 74 -0.25 10.69 -3.12
C VAL A 74 -1.68 10.30 -2.75
N ASN A 75 -2.63 10.66 -3.59
CA ASN A 75 -4.04 10.34 -3.40
C ASN A 75 -4.57 9.57 -4.61
N LEU A 76 -4.97 8.32 -4.37
CA LEU A 76 -5.51 7.43 -5.40
C LEU A 76 -6.73 8.04 -6.10
N TYR A 77 -7.59 8.73 -5.33
CA TYR A 77 -8.80 9.34 -5.87
C TYR A 77 -8.53 10.50 -6.84
N LYS A 78 -7.30 11.03 -6.81
CA LYS A 78 -6.83 12.11 -7.69
C LYS A 78 -5.90 11.63 -8.79
N SER A 79 -5.74 10.30 -8.95
CA SER A 79 -4.89 9.73 -9.99
C SER A 79 -5.39 10.17 -11.39
N PRO A 80 -4.47 10.54 -12.31
CA PRO A 80 -4.83 10.90 -13.68
C PRO A 80 -5.41 9.72 -14.47
N PHE A 81 -5.27 8.49 -13.99
CA PHE A 81 -5.80 7.28 -14.61
C PHE A 81 -7.17 6.88 -14.08
N VAL A 82 -7.68 7.57 -13.09
CA VAL A 82 -8.97 7.30 -12.45
C VAL A 82 -9.98 8.32 -12.93
N ASP A 83 -10.91 7.89 -13.79
CA ASP A 83 -12.03 8.73 -14.23
C ASP A 83 -13.14 8.74 -13.16
N SER A 84 -14.20 9.51 -13.41
CA SER A 84 -15.30 9.67 -12.46
C SER A 84 -16.08 8.37 -12.22
N GLU A 85 -16.23 7.52 -13.25
CA GLU A 85 -16.89 6.23 -13.15
C GLU A 85 -16.06 5.26 -12.29
N LEU A 86 -14.76 5.15 -12.58
CA LEU A 86 -13.85 4.30 -11.80
C LEU A 86 -13.74 4.78 -10.36
N LEU A 87 -13.66 6.08 -10.13
CA LEU A 87 -13.64 6.68 -8.80
C LEU A 87 -14.88 6.27 -7.98
N ALA A 88 -16.06 6.36 -8.58
CA ALA A 88 -17.29 5.95 -7.92
C ALA A 88 -17.26 4.48 -7.52
N ARG A 89 -16.73 3.61 -8.36
CA ARG A 89 -16.57 2.17 -8.08
C ARG A 89 -15.60 1.91 -6.93
N ILE A 90 -14.45 2.60 -6.94
CA ILE A 90 -13.46 2.50 -5.86
C ILE A 90 -14.08 2.95 -4.53
N GLN A 91 -14.72 4.10 -4.51
CA GLN A 91 -15.32 4.67 -3.30
C GLN A 91 -16.49 3.86 -2.77
N SER A 92 -17.16 3.09 -3.62
CA SER A 92 -18.25 2.19 -3.21
C SER A 92 -17.74 0.88 -2.58
N GLY A 93 -16.43 0.63 -2.61
CA GLY A 93 -15.83 -0.58 -2.06
C GLY A 93 -15.96 -1.80 -2.96
N GLU A 94 -15.98 -1.60 -4.25
CA GLU A 94 -15.99 -2.66 -5.25
C GLU A 94 -14.60 -3.27 -5.40
N ASP A 95 -14.51 -4.60 -5.58
CA ASP A 95 -13.28 -5.26 -6.02
C ASP A 95 -13.07 -4.93 -7.50
N ILE A 96 -11.93 -4.36 -7.82
CA ILE A 96 -11.62 -3.90 -9.17
C ILE A 96 -10.38 -4.63 -9.69
N SER A 97 -10.45 -5.11 -10.91
CA SER A 97 -9.32 -5.70 -11.62
C SER A 97 -9.30 -5.15 -13.03
N LEU A 98 -8.20 -4.51 -13.42
CA LEU A 98 -8.07 -3.91 -14.74
C LEU A 98 -6.63 -3.90 -15.23
N GLU A 99 -6.47 -3.79 -16.55
CA GLU A 99 -5.19 -3.56 -17.22
C GLU A 99 -5.29 -2.28 -18.03
N PHE A 100 -4.23 -1.46 -18.02
CA PHE A 100 -4.16 -0.25 -18.81
C PHE A 100 -2.72 0.16 -19.06
N GLU A 101 -2.53 1.06 -20.00
CA GLU A 101 -1.24 1.67 -20.29
C GLU A 101 -0.93 2.76 -19.27
N TYR A 102 0.14 2.57 -18.50
CA TYR A 102 0.60 3.52 -17.49
C TYR A 102 1.65 4.42 -18.11
N ASP A 103 1.32 5.70 -18.26
CA ASP A 103 2.14 6.70 -18.91
C ASP A 103 2.84 7.59 -17.87
N PHE A 104 4.16 7.43 -17.74
CA PHE A 104 4.95 8.20 -16.77
C PHE A 104 5.07 9.67 -17.14
N ASP A 105 5.00 10.03 -18.42
CA ASP A 105 4.97 11.44 -18.84
C ASP A 105 3.70 12.13 -18.31
N ARG A 106 2.58 11.44 -18.35
CA ARG A 106 1.32 11.95 -17.81
C ARG A 106 1.38 12.13 -16.29
N VAL A 107 2.01 11.19 -15.57
CA VAL A 107 2.23 11.25 -14.12
C VAL A 107 2.99 12.52 -13.76
N ASN A 108 4.08 12.80 -14.45
CA ASN A 108 4.92 13.98 -14.23
C ASN A 108 4.24 15.27 -14.65
N LYS A 109 3.57 15.27 -15.80
CA LYS A 109 2.83 16.42 -16.34
C LYS A 109 1.69 16.85 -15.42
N ASP A 110 0.93 15.89 -14.91
CA ASP A 110 -0.22 16.15 -14.04
C ASP A 110 0.21 16.29 -12.55
N ALA A 111 1.51 16.23 -12.29
CA ALA A 111 2.09 16.35 -10.95
C ALA A 111 1.48 15.39 -9.92
N TYR A 112 1.15 14.17 -10.34
CA TYR A 112 0.62 13.15 -9.44
C TYR A 112 1.68 12.71 -8.44
N TYR A 113 2.89 12.43 -8.92
CA TYR A 113 4.15 12.34 -8.18
C TYR A 113 5.30 12.56 -9.16
N SER A 114 6.52 12.69 -8.66
CA SER A 114 7.72 12.81 -9.51
C SER A 114 8.31 11.43 -9.76
N SER A 115 8.38 11.03 -11.02
CA SER A 115 8.99 9.78 -11.46
C SER A 115 10.24 10.03 -12.30
N TYR A 116 11.30 9.22 -12.10
CA TYR A 116 12.44 9.20 -13.00
C TYR A 116 12.20 8.35 -14.25
N ASN A 117 11.12 7.59 -14.29
CA ASN A 117 10.71 6.84 -15.48
C ASN A 117 10.09 7.80 -16.52
N LYS A 118 10.24 7.46 -17.79
CA LYS A 118 9.75 8.30 -18.92
C LYS A 118 8.90 7.54 -19.93
N ASP A 119 8.98 6.23 -19.92
CA ASP A 119 8.28 5.38 -20.88
C ASP A 119 6.89 5.02 -20.35
N THR A 120 6.20 4.21 -21.11
CA THR A 120 4.93 3.61 -20.71
C THR A 120 5.13 2.16 -20.31
N MET A 121 4.24 1.64 -19.49
CA MET A 121 4.17 0.20 -19.20
C MET A 121 2.73 -0.27 -19.27
N ILE A 122 2.53 -1.56 -19.49
CA ILE A 122 1.23 -2.18 -19.35
C ILE A 122 1.08 -2.62 -17.90
N TYR A 123 0.09 -2.08 -17.23
CA TYR A 123 -0.09 -2.13 -15.78
C TYR A 123 -1.33 -2.93 -15.43
N GLY A 124 -1.12 -4.06 -14.76
CA GLY A 124 -2.21 -4.88 -14.23
C GLY A 124 -2.45 -4.54 -12.76
N VAL A 125 -3.66 -4.17 -12.41
CA VAL A 125 -4.02 -3.63 -11.09
C VAL A 125 -5.22 -4.35 -10.50
N LYS A 126 -5.13 -4.64 -9.22
CA LYS A 126 -6.27 -5.02 -8.38
C LYS A 126 -6.42 -4.02 -7.26
N VAL A 127 -7.60 -3.47 -7.09
CA VAL A 127 -7.96 -2.60 -5.97
C VAL A 127 -8.96 -3.35 -5.10
N ILE A 128 -8.56 -3.63 -3.86
CA ILE A 128 -9.30 -4.46 -2.92
C ILE A 128 -9.72 -3.58 -1.75
N PRO A 129 -11.04 -3.50 -1.44
CA PRO A 129 -11.50 -2.69 -0.30
C PRO A 129 -11.11 -3.33 1.03
N ILE A 130 -10.82 -2.50 2.01
CA ILE A 130 -10.59 -2.92 3.39
C ILE A 130 -11.79 -2.48 4.21
N TRP A 131 -12.49 -3.45 4.82
CA TRP A 131 -13.68 -3.21 5.62
C TRP A 131 -13.36 -3.38 7.11
N SER A 132 -13.89 -2.48 7.93
CA SER A 132 -13.89 -2.67 9.39
C SER A 132 -14.85 -3.77 9.80
N ARG A 133 -14.77 -4.21 11.06
CA ARG A 133 -15.72 -5.18 11.63
C ARG A 133 -17.17 -4.69 11.58
N LYS A 134 -17.37 -3.37 11.62
CA LYS A 134 -18.70 -2.72 11.52
C LYS A 134 -19.13 -2.47 10.08
N LYS A 135 -18.41 -3.03 9.10
CA LYS A 135 -18.68 -2.90 7.66
C LYS A 135 -18.57 -1.47 7.13
N HIS A 136 -17.67 -0.67 7.72
CA HIS A 136 -17.27 0.63 7.18
C HIS A 136 -16.05 0.45 6.29
N LEU A 137 -16.03 1.11 5.14
CA LEU A 137 -14.87 1.14 4.26
C LEU A 137 -13.78 2.00 4.90
N ILE A 138 -12.64 1.39 5.25
CA ILE A 138 -11.53 2.07 5.93
C ILE A 138 -10.31 2.29 5.05
N GLY A 139 -10.30 1.70 3.87
CA GLY A 139 -9.18 1.88 2.94
C GLY A 139 -9.21 0.90 1.79
N HIS A 140 -8.10 0.87 1.06
CA HIS A 140 -7.91 0.00 -0.10
C HIS A 140 -6.50 -0.57 -0.12
N ILE A 141 -6.38 -1.82 -0.56
CA ILE A 141 -5.11 -2.41 -0.94
C ILE A 141 -5.05 -2.38 -2.48
N LEU A 142 -3.97 -1.86 -3.02
CA LEU A 142 -3.70 -1.91 -4.45
C LEU A 142 -2.55 -2.88 -4.68
N LEU A 143 -2.80 -3.90 -5.49
CA LEU A 143 -1.80 -4.86 -5.95
C LEU A 143 -1.57 -4.61 -7.43
N ALA A 144 -0.32 -4.53 -7.85
CA ALA A 144 0.00 -4.19 -9.22
C ALA A 144 1.17 -4.98 -9.76
N ASN A 145 1.16 -5.20 -11.07
CA ASN A 145 2.23 -5.84 -11.82
C ASN A 145 2.49 -5.09 -13.12
N ASP A 146 3.77 -5.07 -13.53
CA ASP A 146 4.15 -4.69 -14.89
C ASP A 146 3.91 -5.89 -15.81
N MET A 147 2.95 -5.76 -16.71
CA MET A 147 2.53 -6.78 -17.65
C MET A 147 3.17 -6.63 -19.03
N THR A 148 4.10 -5.69 -19.20
CA THR A 148 4.68 -5.35 -20.51
C THR A 148 5.33 -6.56 -21.19
N SER A 149 6.16 -7.30 -20.48
CA SER A 149 6.84 -8.47 -21.04
C SER A 149 5.88 -9.62 -21.40
N VAL A 150 4.84 -9.81 -20.60
CA VAL A 150 3.79 -10.82 -20.85
C VAL A 150 3.02 -10.49 -22.13
N LYS A 151 2.63 -9.21 -22.29
CA LYS A 151 1.91 -8.75 -23.49
C LYS A 151 2.76 -8.82 -24.75
N GLU A 152 4.04 -8.52 -24.67
CA GLU A 152 4.98 -8.67 -25.78
C GLU A 152 5.08 -10.13 -26.26
N VAL A 153 5.13 -11.09 -25.35
CA VAL A 153 5.13 -12.53 -25.67
C VAL A 153 3.81 -12.94 -26.33
N GLU A 154 2.66 -12.47 -25.84
CA GLU A 154 1.35 -12.74 -26.44
C GLU A 154 1.25 -12.21 -27.88
N PHE A 155 1.83 -11.06 -28.18
CA PHE A 155 1.85 -10.49 -29.53
C PHE A 155 2.78 -11.24 -30.50
N ARG A 156 3.79 -11.94 -30.01
CA ARG A 156 4.73 -12.71 -30.83
C ARG A 156 4.24 -14.12 -31.18
N THR A 157 3.26 -14.62 -30.49
CA THR A 157 2.64 -15.92 -30.74
C THR A 157 1.41 -15.81 -31.63
#